data_de07ba80f886c5c4abd67b0b5b505d11
#
_entry.id   de07ba80f886c5c4abd67b0b5b505d11
#
_cell.length_a   1.000
_cell.length_b   1.000
_cell.length_c   1.000
_cell.angle_alpha   90.00
_cell.angle_beta   90.00
_cell.angle_gamma   90.00
#
_symmetry.space_group_name_H-M   'P 1'
#
loop_
_entity.id
_entity.type
_entity.pdbx_description
1 polymer ?
#
loop_
_entity_poly.entity_id
_entity_poly.type
_entity_poly.pdbx_seq_one_letter_code
_entity_poly.pdbx_strand_id
1 'polypeptide(L)'
;MIADDKGREASWSPSFCEEVKLNFKEFRFVFIDTAYLKYLHNYDSEIFFSADTDYSKKPHLGILINCHGRKYVIPLTSAKRKHSGWRDVTATNYRIYEEIDIRTTVTDRYDVIVDQTDINKLRQNGIPEEEFAYHKKRILSVLEIKKMLPVVEGVYSYAELSTRSTEIEDEQRRNLMIKEYFFCKKIKTQIESKAKKIYERQIMSGVVAPYHCNYKLLESVADAYKNE
;
A
#
# COMPACT_ATOMS: atom_id res chain seq x y z
N MET A 1 18.18 -47.59 -47.06
CA MET A 1 18.73 -46.24 -46.79
C MET A 1 17.70 -45.52 -45.93
N ILE A 2 18.01 -45.39 -44.67
CA ILE A 2 17.12 -44.88 -43.61
C ILE A 2 17.46 -43.39 -43.48
N ALA A 3 16.49 -42.51 -43.60
CA ALA A 3 16.64 -41.09 -43.37
C ALA A 3 16.15 -40.74 -41.97
N ASP A 4 17.03 -40.18 -41.12
CA ASP A 4 16.79 -39.70 -39.79
C ASP A 4 15.88 -38.49 -39.79
N ASP A 5 14.78 -38.60 -39.11
CA ASP A 5 13.90 -37.49 -38.74
C ASP A 5 14.34 -36.95 -37.37
N LYS A 6 15.19 -35.94 -37.40
CA LYS A 6 15.55 -35.17 -36.18
C LYS A 6 14.49 -34.14 -35.91
N GLY A 7 13.57 -34.46 -35.00
CA GLY A 7 12.64 -33.55 -34.39
C GLY A 7 13.40 -32.40 -33.72
N ARG A 8 13.20 -31.16 -34.22
CA ARG A 8 13.61 -29.95 -33.55
C ARG A 8 12.64 -29.69 -32.41
N GLU A 9 13.03 -30.05 -31.22
CA GLU A 9 12.42 -29.48 -30.00
C GLU A 9 12.66 -27.96 -30.03
N ALA A 10 11.57 -27.20 -30.20
CA ALA A 10 11.56 -25.77 -30.02
C ALA A 10 11.75 -25.51 -28.52
N SER A 11 12.96 -25.17 -28.12
CA SER A 11 13.27 -24.69 -26.78
C SER A 11 12.53 -23.38 -26.57
N TRP A 12 11.42 -23.42 -25.87
CA TRP A 12 10.78 -22.26 -25.32
C TRP A 12 11.69 -21.72 -24.20
N SER A 13 12.59 -20.81 -24.53
CA SER A 13 13.23 -19.96 -23.55
C SER A 13 12.27 -18.82 -23.24
N PRO A 14 11.68 -18.75 -22.04
CA PRO A 14 11.04 -17.51 -21.64
C PRO A 14 12.15 -16.45 -21.63
N SER A 15 11.99 -15.38 -22.37
CA SER A 15 12.83 -14.20 -22.22
C SER A 15 12.61 -13.69 -20.80
N PHE A 16 13.46 -14.14 -19.90
CA PHE A 16 13.50 -13.71 -18.52
C PHE A 16 13.81 -12.21 -18.55
N CYS A 17 12.87 -11.41 -18.08
CA CYS A 17 13.14 -10.01 -17.77
C CYS A 17 14.26 -10.03 -16.72
N GLU A 18 15.49 -9.73 -17.10
CA GLU A 18 16.71 -9.94 -16.29
C GLU A 18 16.68 -9.26 -14.93
N GLU A 19 15.74 -8.36 -14.71
CA GLU A 19 15.50 -7.72 -13.44
C GLU A 19 14.02 -7.32 -13.31
N VAL A 20 13.29 -7.96 -12.41
CA VAL A 20 11.94 -7.51 -12.08
C VAL A 20 12.05 -6.14 -11.41
N LYS A 21 11.69 -5.08 -12.14
CA LYS A 21 11.67 -3.71 -11.62
C LYS A 21 10.24 -3.38 -11.20
N LEU A 22 10.08 -2.99 -9.95
CA LEU A 22 8.84 -2.41 -9.43
C LEU A 22 9.21 -1.14 -8.68
N ASN A 23 9.12 0.01 -9.35
CA ASN A 23 9.54 1.30 -8.83
C ASN A 23 8.39 2.30 -8.89
N PHE A 24 8.37 3.28 -7.99
CA PHE A 24 7.42 4.39 -8.11
C PHE A 24 7.72 5.24 -9.34
N LYS A 25 6.81 5.23 -10.32
CA LYS A 25 6.75 6.25 -11.37
C LYS A 25 6.26 7.57 -10.76
N GLU A 26 5.21 7.49 -9.95
CA GLU A 26 4.62 8.63 -9.27
C GLU A 26 4.40 8.31 -7.80
N PHE A 27 4.87 9.19 -6.94
CA PHE A 27 4.68 9.07 -5.50
C PHE A 27 3.63 10.07 -5.03
N ARG A 28 2.37 9.70 -5.17
CA ARG A 28 1.19 10.52 -4.83
C ARG A 28 0.11 9.60 -4.25
N PHE A 29 -0.87 10.17 -3.59
CA PHE A 29 -2.10 9.42 -3.30
C PHE A 29 -3.05 9.45 -4.49
N VAL A 30 -3.73 8.33 -4.68
CA VAL A 30 -4.77 8.15 -5.70
C VAL A 30 -6.02 7.57 -5.06
N PHE A 31 -7.16 7.91 -5.60
CA PHE A 31 -8.44 7.27 -5.35
C PHE A 31 -8.75 6.33 -6.49
N ILE A 32 -9.27 5.16 -6.17
CA ILE A 32 -9.60 4.14 -7.16
C ILE A 32 -11.12 4.08 -7.32
N ASP A 33 -11.58 3.94 -8.55
CA ASP A 33 -13.00 3.76 -8.85
C ASP A 33 -13.54 2.53 -8.09
N THR A 34 -14.66 2.72 -7.40
CA THR A 34 -15.29 1.67 -6.62
C THR A 34 -15.87 0.55 -7.48
N ALA A 35 -16.32 0.84 -8.71
CA ALA A 35 -16.76 -0.16 -9.66
C ALA A 35 -15.59 -1.07 -10.06
N TYR A 36 -14.42 -0.50 -10.32
CA TYR A 36 -13.20 -1.25 -10.58
C TYR A 36 -12.75 -2.12 -9.39
N LEU A 37 -12.77 -1.57 -8.17
CA LEU A 37 -12.45 -2.35 -6.96
C LEU A 37 -13.44 -3.50 -6.75
N LYS A 38 -14.74 -3.28 -6.97
CA LYS A 38 -15.77 -4.31 -6.93
C LYS A 38 -15.50 -5.39 -7.98
N TYR A 39 -15.16 -4.97 -9.19
CA TYR A 39 -14.82 -5.89 -10.27
C TYR A 39 -13.63 -6.79 -9.88
N LEU A 40 -12.53 -6.24 -9.41
CA LEU A 40 -11.38 -7.01 -8.96
C LEU A 40 -11.71 -7.93 -7.77
N HIS A 41 -12.50 -7.44 -6.81
CA HIS A 41 -12.94 -8.21 -5.64
C HIS A 41 -13.71 -9.50 -6.01
N ASN A 42 -14.46 -9.49 -7.11
CA ASN A 42 -15.19 -10.68 -7.57
C ASN A 42 -14.23 -11.82 -7.99
N TYR A 43 -12.98 -11.53 -8.32
CA TYR A 43 -11.96 -12.50 -8.69
C TYR A 43 -10.98 -12.82 -7.56
N ASP A 44 -10.73 -11.83 -6.69
CA ASP A 44 -9.83 -11.98 -5.55
C ASP A 44 -10.41 -11.25 -4.33
N SER A 45 -10.96 -12.00 -3.38
CA SER A 45 -11.56 -11.48 -2.15
C SER A 45 -10.56 -10.77 -1.23
N GLU A 46 -9.27 -10.90 -1.49
CA GLU A 46 -8.24 -10.17 -0.79
C GLU A 46 -8.18 -8.68 -1.17
N ILE A 47 -8.78 -8.30 -2.30
CA ILE A 47 -9.10 -6.90 -2.62
C ILE A 47 -10.27 -6.48 -1.74
N PHE A 48 -10.04 -5.52 -0.87
CA PHE A 48 -11.12 -5.01 -0.03
C PHE A 48 -11.99 -4.04 -0.84
N PHE A 49 -13.30 -4.30 -0.81
CA PHE A 49 -14.33 -3.44 -1.40
C PHE A 49 -15.43 -3.21 -0.36
N SER A 50 -15.99 -2.01 -0.35
CA SER A 50 -17.22 -1.67 0.37
C SER A 50 -18.10 -0.81 -0.53
N ALA A 51 -19.41 -1.07 -0.52
CA ALA A 51 -20.41 -0.25 -1.20
C ALA A 51 -20.68 1.08 -0.48
N ASP A 52 -20.05 1.31 0.66
CA ASP A 52 -20.16 2.53 1.44
C ASP A 52 -19.59 3.73 0.67
N THR A 53 -20.33 4.84 0.63
CA THR A 53 -19.93 6.05 -0.11
C THR A 53 -18.60 6.62 0.31
N ASP A 54 -18.22 6.44 1.58
CA ASP A 54 -16.91 6.86 2.09
C ASP A 54 -15.75 6.01 1.59
N TYR A 55 -16.02 4.83 1.01
CA TYR A 55 -14.96 3.96 0.52
C TYR A 55 -14.27 4.52 -0.73
N SER A 56 -14.98 5.24 -1.59
CA SER A 56 -14.41 5.91 -2.76
C SER A 56 -13.32 6.93 -2.41
N LYS A 57 -13.36 7.45 -1.18
CA LYS A 57 -12.42 8.44 -0.66
C LYS A 57 -11.20 7.81 0.05
N LYS A 58 -11.04 6.47 0.03
CA LYS A 58 -9.86 5.82 0.65
C LYS A 58 -8.65 5.94 -0.25
N PRO A 59 -7.53 6.49 0.26
CA PRO A 59 -6.35 6.67 -0.54
C PRO A 59 -5.58 5.36 -0.75
N HIS A 60 -4.96 5.27 -1.93
CA HIS A 60 -3.94 4.30 -2.26
C HIS A 60 -2.64 5.04 -2.55
N LEU A 61 -1.51 4.47 -2.18
CA LEU A 61 -0.22 5.10 -2.39
C LEU A 61 0.36 4.73 -3.74
N GLY A 62 0.75 5.76 -4.48
CA GLY A 62 1.68 5.74 -5.59
C GLY A 62 1.16 5.15 -6.86
N ILE A 63 1.95 5.32 -7.88
CA ILE A 63 1.91 4.52 -9.10
C ILE A 63 3.26 3.83 -9.22
N LEU A 64 3.33 2.55 -8.85
CA LEU A 64 4.49 1.71 -9.12
C LEU A 64 4.36 1.14 -10.54
N ILE A 65 5.48 0.99 -11.24
CA ILE A 65 5.51 0.33 -12.54
C ILE A 65 6.43 -0.87 -12.49
N ASN A 66 5.94 -2.02 -12.99
CA ASN A 66 6.77 -3.21 -13.19
C ASN A 66 7.54 -3.15 -14.52
N CYS A 67 8.37 -4.15 -14.79
CA CYS A 67 9.19 -4.24 -16.01
C CYS A 67 8.36 -4.34 -17.31
N HIS A 68 7.10 -4.71 -17.22
CA HIS A 68 6.18 -4.77 -18.38
C HIS A 68 5.32 -3.50 -18.52
N GLY A 69 5.62 -2.44 -17.77
CA GLY A 69 4.87 -1.18 -17.81
C GLY A 69 3.56 -1.19 -17.05
N ARG A 70 3.22 -2.28 -16.35
CA ARG A 70 1.97 -2.40 -15.59
C ARG A 70 2.04 -1.56 -14.32
N LYS A 71 0.96 -0.83 -14.08
CA LYS A 71 0.82 0.07 -12.94
C LYS A 71 0.22 -0.64 -11.73
N TYR A 72 0.71 -0.29 -10.55
CA TYR A 72 0.23 -0.79 -9.27
C TYR A 72 0.04 0.34 -8.26
N VAL A 73 -0.89 0.13 -7.33
CA VAL A 73 -1.11 0.99 -6.17
C VAL A 73 -1.13 0.16 -4.89
N ILE A 74 -0.81 0.79 -3.76
CA ILE A 74 -0.79 0.12 -2.45
C ILE A 74 -1.88 0.73 -1.58
N PRO A 75 -2.86 -0.06 -1.07
CA PRO A 75 -3.93 0.47 -0.24
C PRO A 75 -3.45 0.90 1.15
N LEU A 76 -4.08 1.96 1.68
CA LEU A 76 -3.99 2.35 3.07
C LEU A 76 -5.28 1.91 3.79
N THR A 77 -5.11 1.22 4.91
CA THR A 77 -6.22 0.79 5.76
C THR A 77 -6.24 1.67 7.01
N SER A 78 -7.37 2.30 7.31
CA SER A 78 -7.55 3.13 8.51
C SER A 78 -7.17 2.35 9.79
N ALA A 79 -6.61 3.04 10.77
CA ALA A 79 -6.28 2.45 12.05
C ALA A 79 -7.51 1.77 12.69
N LYS A 80 -7.29 0.61 13.30
CA LYS A 80 -8.29 -0.16 14.07
C LYS A 80 -7.63 -0.67 15.33
N ARG A 81 -8.40 -0.93 16.38
CA ARG A 81 -7.90 -1.46 17.66
C ARG A 81 -6.97 -2.66 17.51
N LYS A 82 -7.27 -3.59 16.58
CA LYS A 82 -6.39 -4.74 16.31
C LYS A 82 -4.97 -4.35 15.91
N HIS A 83 -4.77 -3.15 15.34
CA HIS A 83 -3.45 -2.69 14.92
C HIS A 83 -2.56 -2.23 16.08
N SER A 84 -3.11 -2.05 17.29
CA SER A 84 -2.32 -1.66 18.47
C SER A 84 -1.23 -2.69 18.81
N GLY A 85 -1.53 -3.97 18.69
CA GLY A 85 -0.57 -5.06 18.94
C GLY A 85 0.37 -5.38 17.77
N TRP A 86 0.26 -4.69 16.63
CA TRP A 86 1.12 -4.98 15.48
C TRP A 86 2.49 -4.32 15.66
N ARG A 87 3.51 -4.85 14.96
CA ARG A 87 4.82 -4.18 14.83
C ARG A 87 4.70 -3.02 13.87
N ASP A 88 5.50 -1.95 14.07
CA ASP A 88 5.54 -0.79 13.17
C ASP A 88 5.92 -1.21 11.75
N VAL A 89 6.80 -2.19 11.62
CA VAL A 89 7.30 -2.71 10.36
C VAL A 89 7.25 -4.23 10.36
N THR A 90 6.60 -4.80 9.34
CA THR A 90 6.63 -6.23 9.06
C THR A 90 7.17 -6.49 7.65
N ALA A 91 7.26 -7.75 7.23
CA ALA A 91 7.66 -8.07 5.85
C ALA A 91 6.68 -7.50 4.80
N THR A 92 5.43 -7.25 5.17
CA THR A 92 4.33 -6.95 4.24
C THR A 92 3.58 -5.66 4.52
N ASN A 93 3.82 -5.01 5.66
CA ASN A 93 3.09 -3.80 6.08
C ASN A 93 4.00 -2.78 6.75
N TYR A 94 3.51 -1.53 6.78
CA TYR A 94 3.98 -0.47 7.69
C TYR A 94 2.79 0.09 8.46
N ARG A 95 2.91 0.22 9.80
CA ARG A 95 2.04 1.11 10.56
C ARG A 95 2.49 2.54 10.31
N ILE A 96 1.58 3.37 9.86
CA ILE A 96 1.79 4.81 9.70
C ILE A 96 1.30 5.46 10.98
N TYR A 97 2.14 6.26 11.61
CA TYR A 97 1.83 6.89 12.90
C TYR A 97 2.42 8.30 12.98
N GLU A 98 1.87 9.09 13.89
CA GLU A 98 2.48 10.31 14.38
C GLU A 98 2.88 10.14 15.84
N GLU A 99 3.91 10.86 16.24
CA GLU A 99 4.33 10.95 17.65
C GLU A 99 3.60 12.10 18.30
N ILE A 100 3.00 11.85 19.45
CA ILE A 100 2.19 12.82 20.17
C ILE A 100 2.61 12.89 21.64
N ASP A 101 2.44 14.06 22.23
CA ASP A 101 2.37 14.21 23.68
C ASP A 101 0.89 14.25 24.08
N ILE A 102 0.45 13.25 24.83
CA ILE A 102 -0.96 13.10 25.21
C ILE A 102 -1.47 14.20 26.16
N ARG A 103 -0.58 14.99 26.73
CA ARG A 103 -0.94 16.15 27.60
C ARG A 103 -1.40 17.35 26.77
N THR A 104 -0.87 17.48 25.55
CA THR A 104 -1.07 18.67 24.69
C THR A 104 -1.83 18.37 23.41
N THR A 105 -1.88 17.10 23.00
CA THR A 105 -2.56 16.68 21.78
C THR A 105 -4.00 16.29 22.05
N VAL A 106 -4.94 16.90 21.33
CA VAL A 106 -6.34 16.48 21.36
C VAL A 106 -6.46 15.08 20.76
N THR A 107 -7.06 14.17 21.51
CA THR A 107 -7.28 12.79 21.11
C THR A 107 -8.78 12.46 21.09
N ASP A 108 -9.18 11.52 20.23
CA ASP A 108 -10.53 11.02 20.13
C ASP A 108 -10.61 9.58 20.68
N ARG A 109 -11.82 9.15 21.08
CA ARG A 109 -12.09 7.79 21.56
C ARG A 109 -11.81 6.70 20.52
N TYR A 110 -11.76 7.05 19.24
CA TYR A 110 -11.46 6.15 18.14
C TYR A 110 -9.97 6.11 17.78
N ASP A 111 -9.17 7.02 18.36
CA ASP A 111 -7.72 7.01 18.15
C ASP A 111 -7.10 5.70 18.64
N VAL A 112 -6.22 5.14 17.85
CA VAL A 112 -5.43 3.97 18.24
C VAL A 112 -4.07 4.47 18.74
N ILE A 113 -3.96 4.60 20.05
CA ILE A 113 -2.76 5.12 20.72
C ILE A 113 -1.99 3.95 21.34
N VAL A 114 -0.68 3.93 21.12
CA VAL A 114 0.24 2.91 21.65
C VAL A 114 1.47 3.57 22.24
N ASP A 115 2.17 2.85 23.10
CA ASP A 115 3.40 3.35 23.72
C ASP A 115 4.49 3.62 22.67
N GLN A 116 5.29 4.66 22.88
CA GLN A 116 6.51 4.87 22.13
C GLN A 116 7.57 3.87 22.64
N THR A 117 7.97 2.98 21.76
CA THR A 117 8.93 1.92 22.11
C THR A 117 10.39 2.31 21.87
N ASP A 118 10.62 3.37 21.11
CA ASP A 118 11.97 3.87 20.82
C ASP A 118 12.40 4.94 21.83
N ILE A 119 12.83 4.46 22.99
CA ILE A 119 13.33 5.29 24.09
C ILE A 119 14.56 6.11 23.66
N ASN A 120 15.43 5.54 22.83
CA ASN A 120 16.62 6.25 22.36
C ASN A 120 16.24 7.47 21.52
N LYS A 121 15.19 7.36 20.73
CA LYS A 121 14.68 8.49 19.96
C LYS A 121 14.16 9.62 20.88
N LEU A 122 13.47 9.28 21.97
CA LEU A 122 13.03 10.29 22.95
C LEU A 122 14.22 11.01 23.58
N ARG A 123 15.26 10.26 23.98
CA ARG A 123 16.50 10.85 24.53
C ARG A 123 17.21 11.75 23.52
N GLN A 124 17.31 11.31 22.25
CA GLN A 124 17.91 12.13 21.17
C GLN A 124 17.14 13.42 20.91
N ASN A 125 15.82 13.41 21.12
CA ASN A 125 14.96 14.59 21.00
C ASN A 125 15.00 15.48 22.27
N GLY A 126 15.81 15.15 23.29
CA GLY A 126 15.94 15.91 24.51
C GLY A 126 14.77 15.81 25.48
N ILE A 127 13.94 14.77 25.35
CA ILE A 127 12.80 14.54 26.25
C ILE A 127 13.33 13.98 27.57
N PRO A 128 12.95 14.56 28.73
CA PRO A 128 13.28 14.02 30.05
C PRO A 128 12.68 12.65 30.28
N GLU A 129 13.36 11.78 31.03
CA GLU A 129 12.89 10.40 31.22
C GLU A 129 11.54 10.30 31.95
N GLU A 130 11.28 11.21 32.88
CA GLU A 130 10.00 11.32 33.58
C GLU A 130 8.83 11.68 32.67
N GLU A 131 9.12 12.21 31.47
CA GLU A 131 8.09 12.56 30.48
C GLU A 131 7.83 11.46 29.46
N PHE A 132 8.65 10.41 29.37
CA PHE A 132 8.50 9.35 28.36
C PHE A 132 7.12 8.70 28.36
N ALA A 133 6.49 8.58 29.53
CA ALA A 133 5.15 8.01 29.66
C ALA A 133 4.07 8.81 28.91
N TYR A 134 4.30 10.09 28.66
CA TYR A 134 3.34 10.96 27.95
C TYR A 134 3.54 10.95 26.43
N HIS A 135 4.72 10.53 25.96
CA HIS A 135 5.02 10.44 24.53
C HIS A 135 4.53 9.11 23.96
N LYS A 136 3.56 9.18 23.08
CA LYS A 136 2.86 8.03 22.48
C LYS A 136 2.94 8.06 20.95
N LYS A 137 2.58 6.96 20.33
CA LYS A 137 2.30 6.88 18.89
C LYS A 137 0.80 6.84 18.68
N ARG A 138 0.25 7.76 17.92
CA ARG A 138 -1.11 7.66 17.38
C ARG A 138 -1.03 7.00 16.01
N ILE A 139 -1.60 5.81 15.86
CA ILE A 139 -1.63 5.08 14.60
C ILE A 139 -2.64 5.76 13.68
N LEU A 140 -2.22 6.19 12.53
CA LEU A 140 -3.05 6.84 11.51
C LEU A 140 -3.67 5.79 10.58
N SER A 141 -2.82 4.94 10.02
CA SER A 141 -3.23 3.88 9.09
C SER A 141 -2.18 2.76 9.02
N VAL A 142 -2.49 1.76 8.19
CA VAL A 142 -1.56 0.69 7.82
C VAL A 142 -1.42 0.66 6.30
N LEU A 143 -0.19 0.77 5.81
CA LEU A 143 0.14 0.56 4.40
C LEU A 143 0.31 -0.95 4.17
N GLU A 144 -0.59 -1.56 3.40
CA GLU A 144 -0.64 -3.01 3.18
C GLU A 144 -0.02 -3.40 1.84
N ILE A 145 1.30 -3.53 1.79
CA ILE A 145 2.04 -3.80 0.54
C ILE A 145 1.61 -5.12 -0.10
N LYS A 146 1.31 -6.14 0.70
CA LYS A 146 0.82 -7.44 0.21
C LYS A 146 -0.54 -7.37 -0.52
N LYS A 147 -1.24 -6.24 -0.36
CA LYS A 147 -2.55 -5.97 -0.97
C LYS A 147 -2.44 -5.02 -2.16
N MET A 148 -1.23 -4.75 -2.65
CA MET A 148 -1.10 -3.93 -3.86
C MET A 148 -1.87 -4.55 -5.01
N LEU A 149 -2.48 -3.70 -5.83
CA LEU A 149 -3.35 -4.11 -6.92
C LEU A 149 -2.98 -3.40 -8.22
N PRO A 150 -3.14 -4.07 -9.37
CA PRO A 150 -2.91 -3.45 -10.66
C PRO A 150 -4.00 -2.42 -10.95
N VAL A 151 -3.64 -1.36 -11.68
CA VAL A 151 -4.58 -0.34 -12.16
C VAL A 151 -4.38 -0.08 -13.64
N VAL A 152 -5.48 0.25 -14.33
CA VAL A 152 -5.50 0.67 -15.72
C VAL A 152 -5.83 2.15 -15.83
N GLU A 153 -5.67 2.73 -17.01
CA GLU A 153 -6.04 4.13 -17.23
C GLU A 153 -7.55 4.34 -17.06
N GLY A 154 -7.92 5.47 -16.51
CA GLY A 154 -9.32 5.87 -16.31
C GLY A 154 -9.97 5.35 -15.02
N VAL A 155 -9.35 4.38 -14.30
CA VAL A 155 -9.93 3.84 -13.05
C VAL A 155 -9.40 4.51 -11.79
N TYR A 156 -8.54 5.52 -11.89
CA TYR A 156 -8.00 6.23 -10.74
C TYR A 156 -7.92 7.73 -10.98
N SER A 157 -8.00 8.49 -9.90
CA SER A 157 -7.77 9.92 -9.87
C SER A 157 -6.78 10.30 -8.78
N TYR A 158 -6.06 11.40 -8.95
CA TYR A 158 -5.11 11.87 -7.95
C TYR A 158 -5.81 12.59 -6.80
N ALA A 159 -5.38 12.31 -5.58
CA ALA A 159 -5.82 13.07 -4.42
C ALA A 159 -5.20 14.47 -4.47
N GLU A 160 -6.04 15.49 -4.40
CA GLU A 160 -5.59 16.88 -4.32
C GLU A 160 -5.38 17.27 -2.86
N LEU A 161 -4.11 17.52 -2.49
CA LEU A 161 -3.71 17.84 -1.13
C LEU A 161 -3.32 19.32 -0.94
N SER A 162 -3.17 20.08 -2.02
CA SER A 162 -2.73 21.48 -1.96
C SER A 162 -3.87 22.43 -1.61
N THR A 163 -5.09 22.12 -2.03
CA THR A 163 -6.26 22.98 -1.82
C THR A 163 -6.95 22.63 -0.50
N ARG A 164 -7.22 23.62 0.33
CA ARG A 164 -8.00 23.46 1.56
C ARG A 164 -9.48 23.27 1.23
N SER A 165 -10.14 22.41 2.00
CA SER A 165 -11.59 22.27 1.95
C SER A 165 -12.27 23.24 2.93
N THR A 166 -13.45 23.74 2.57
CA THR A 166 -14.33 24.48 3.47
C THR A 166 -15.14 23.56 4.38
N GLU A 167 -15.33 22.31 3.96
CA GLU A 167 -16.01 21.27 4.74
C GLU A 167 -15.06 20.68 5.78
N ILE A 168 -15.50 20.65 7.04
CA ILE A 168 -14.68 20.24 8.18
C ILE A 168 -14.18 18.80 8.02
N GLU A 169 -15.04 17.88 7.61
CA GLU A 169 -14.70 16.46 7.46
C GLU A 169 -13.69 16.22 6.33
N ASP A 170 -13.83 16.90 5.22
CA ASP A 170 -12.91 16.80 4.10
C ASP A 170 -11.55 17.42 4.44
N GLU A 171 -11.52 18.51 5.20
CA GLU A 171 -10.26 19.12 5.68
C GLU A 171 -9.56 18.24 6.71
N GLN A 172 -10.30 17.58 7.60
CA GLN A 172 -9.73 16.60 8.54
C GLN A 172 -9.11 15.40 7.78
N ARG A 173 -9.82 14.89 6.78
CA ARG A 173 -9.34 13.81 5.91
C ARG A 173 -8.09 14.23 5.14
N ARG A 174 -8.10 15.42 4.56
CA ARG A 174 -6.93 16.00 3.87
C ARG A 174 -5.72 16.10 4.80
N ASN A 175 -5.90 16.63 6.02
CA ASN A 175 -4.83 16.75 7.00
C ASN A 175 -4.27 15.38 7.43
N LEU A 176 -5.13 14.36 7.57
CA LEU A 176 -4.71 12.98 7.80
C LEU A 176 -3.85 12.47 6.62
N MET A 177 -4.33 12.61 5.40
CA MET A 177 -3.58 12.18 4.19
C MET A 177 -2.24 12.90 4.07
N ILE A 178 -2.14 14.18 4.44
CA ILE A 178 -0.87 14.91 4.44
C ILE A 178 0.13 14.27 5.42
N LYS A 179 -0.29 13.94 6.64
CA LYS A 179 0.57 13.25 7.63
C LYS A 179 1.03 11.89 7.11
N GLU A 180 0.11 11.10 6.58
CA GLU A 180 0.39 9.79 5.99
C GLU A 180 1.36 9.89 4.79
N TYR A 181 1.16 10.88 3.93
CA TYR A 181 2.03 11.13 2.78
C TYR A 181 3.47 11.43 3.21
N PHE A 182 3.66 12.34 4.18
CA PHE A 182 5.00 12.67 4.67
C PHE A 182 5.66 11.48 5.37
N PHE A 183 4.90 10.68 6.10
CA PHE A 183 5.43 9.44 6.66
C PHE A 183 5.92 8.48 5.56
N CYS A 184 5.06 8.19 4.58
CA CYS A 184 5.40 7.32 3.45
C CYS A 184 6.59 7.86 2.64
N LYS A 185 6.69 9.18 2.47
CA LYS A 185 7.80 9.83 1.77
C LYS A 185 9.15 9.55 2.44
N LYS A 186 9.21 9.55 3.77
CA LYS A 186 10.44 9.23 4.53
C LYS A 186 10.92 7.79 4.31
N ILE A 187 10.00 6.86 4.03
CA ILE A 187 10.31 5.44 3.86
C ILE A 187 10.09 4.94 2.43
N LYS A 188 10.04 5.86 1.44
CA LYS A 188 9.73 5.54 0.04
C LYS A 188 10.56 4.37 -0.50
N THR A 189 11.88 4.44 -0.38
CA THR A 189 12.80 3.40 -0.88
C THR A 189 12.57 2.04 -0.20
N GLN A 190 12.21 2.05 1.08
CA GLN A 190 11.89 0.82 1.82
C GLN A 190 10.57 0.22 1.32
N ILE A 191 9.56 1.05 1.00
CA ILE A 191 8.29 0.60 0.41
C ILE A 191 8.56 -0.04 -0.95
N GLU A 192 9.32 0.62 -1.83
CA GLU A 192 9.70 0.09 -3.15
C GLU A 192 10.40 -1.26 -3.04
N SER A 193 11.43 -1.34 -2.20
CA SER A 193 12.19 -2.59 -1.99
C SER A 193 11.31 -3.73 -1.50
N LYS A 194 10.36 -3.44 -0.60
CA LYS A 194 9.43 -4.43 -0.07
C LYS A 194 8.40 -4.88 -1.11
N ALA A 195 7.82 -3.93 -1.84
CA ALA A 195 6.87 -4.20 -2.91
C ALA A 195 7.52 -5.07 -4.00
N LYS A 196 8.74 -4.71 -4.43
CA LYS A 196 9.53 -5.50 -5.38
C LYS A 196 9.71 -6.94 -4.88
N LYS A 197 10.21 -7.14 -3.66
CA LYS A 197 10.47 -8.48 -3.09
C LYS A 197 9.20 -9.34 -2.99
N ILE A 198 8.06 -8.76 -2.61
CA ILE A 198 6.79 -9.47 -2.49
C ILE A 198 6.30 -9.88 -3.88
N TYR A 199 6.33 -8.97 -4.84
CA TYR A 199 5.94 -9.21 -6.23
C TYR A 199 6.80 -10.30 -6.86
N GLU A 200 8.13 -10.15 -6.85
CA GLU A 200 9.08 -11.12 -7.40
C GLU A 200 8.87 -12.52 -6.83
N ARG A 201 8.77 -12.62 -5.49
CA ARG A 201 8.57 -13.91 -4.84
C ARG A 201 7.34 -14.62 -5.38
N GLN A 202 6.22 -13.90 -5.52
CA GLN A 202 4.98 -14.51 -6.01
C GLN A 202 5.08 -14.89 -7.49
N ILE A 203 5.62 -14.01 -8.34
CA ILE A 203 5.75 -14.27 -9.78
C ILE A 203 6.72 -15.44 -10.05
N MET A 204 7.86 -15.49 -9.35
CA MET A 204 8.87 -16.53 -9.56
C MET A 204 8.44 -17.89 -9.00
N SER A 205 7.80 -17.92 -7.83
CA SER A 205 7.37 -19.18 -7.21
C SER A 205 6.03 -19.69 -7.72
N GLY A 206 5.21 -18.81 -8.31
CA GLY A 206 3.80 -19.12 -8.63
C GLY A 206 2.89 -19.31 -7.41
N VAL A 207 3.43 -19.13 -6.18
CA VAL A 207 2.69 -19.37 -4.93
C VAL A 207 2.18 -18.07 -4.35
N VAL A 208 0.87 -17.99 -4.13
CA VAL A 208 0.23 -16.88 -3.43
C VAL A 208 0.25 -17.15 -1.93
N ALA A 209 0.95 -16.32 -1.16
CA ALA A 209 0.99 -16.44 0.29
C ALA A 209 -0.38 -16.09 0.92
N PRO A 210 -0.73 -16.62 2.11
CA PRO A 210 -1.97 -16.29 2.79
C PRO A 210 -2.16 -14.78 2.97
N TYR A 211 -3.36 -14.30 2.73
CA TYR A 211 -3.73 -12.87 2.82
C TYR A 211 -3.01 -11.93 1.85
N HIS A 212 -2.39 -12.46 0.80
CA HIS A 212 -1.84 -11.67 -0.30
C HIS A 212 -2.80 -11.66 -1.48
N CYS A 213 -2.85 -10.55 -2.21
CA CYS A 213 -3.49 -10.53 -3.51
C CYS A 213 -2.75 -11.45 -4.50
N ASN A 214 -3.50 -12.09 -5.38
CA ASN A 214 -2.94 -12.87 -6.48
C ASN A 214 -2.59 -11.94 -7.66
N TYR A 215 -1.35 -11.48 -7.73
CA TYR A 215 -0.95 -10.48 -8.71
C TYR A 215 -1.14 -10.95 -10.14
N LYS A 216 -0.75 -12.20 -10.45
CA LYS A 216 -0.89 -12.76 -11.82
C LYS A 216 -2.35 -12.86 -12.26
N LEU A 217 -3.24 -13.30 -11.37
CA LEU A 217 -4.69 -13.33 -11.64
C LEU A 217 -5.21 -11.92 -11.87
N LEU A 218 -4.91 -11.00 -10.94
CA LEU A 218 -5.40 -9.62 -11.00
C LEU A 218 -4.87 -8.87 -12.21
N GLU A 219 -3.67 -9.16 -12.68
CA GLU A 219 -3.14 -8.60 -13.93
C GLU A 219 -4.00 -8.99 -15.12
N SER A 220 -4.34 -10.28 -15.26
CA SER A 220 -5.20 -10.76 -16.34
C SER A 220 -6.61 -10.19 -16.27
N VAL A 221 -7.15 -10.06 -15.03
CA VAL A 221 -8.47 -9.47 -14.78
C VAL A 221 -8.48 -7.98 -15.11
N ALA A 222 -7.43 -7.25 -14.73
CA ALA A 222 -7.29 -5.83 -15.04
C ALA A 222 -7.22 -5.56 -16.56
N ASP A 223 -6.55 -6.43 -17.33
CA ASP A 223 -6.47 -6.32 -18.78
C ASP A 223 -7.83 -6.52 -19.48
N ALA A 224 -8.69 -7.31 -18.86
CA ALA A 224 -10.04 -7.59 -19.37
C ALA A 224 -11.07 -6.53 -18.97
N TYR A 225 -10.73 -5.61 -18.06
CA TYR A 225 -11.65 -4.58 -17.60
C TYR A 225 -11.91 -3.56 -18.71
N LYS A 226 -13.19 -3.37 -19.03
CA LYS A 226 -13.66 -2.32 -19.95
C LYS A 226 -14.37 -1.26 -19.12
N ASN A 227 -13.88 -0.02 -19.17
CA ASN A 227 -14.65 1.13 -18.69
C ASN A 227 -15.88 1.27 -19.60
N GLU A 228 -17.06 1.00 -19.09
CA GLU A 228 -18.34 1.31 -19.76
C GLU A 228 -18.65 2.79 -19.64
#